data_124eb43b1f333749ed11c60c9aedacd5
#
_entry.id   124eb43b1f333749ed11c60c9aedacd5
#
_cell.length_a   1.000
_cell.length_b   1.000
_cell.length_c   1.000
_cell.angle_alpha   90.00
_cell.angle_beta   90.00
_cell.angle_gamma   90.00
#
_symmetry.space_group_name_H-M   'P 1'
#
loop_
_entity.id
_entity.type
_entity.pdbx_description
1 polymer ?
#
loop_
_entity_poly.entity_id
_entity_poly.type
_entity_poly.pdbx_seq_one_letter_code
_entity_poly.pdbx_strand_id
1 'polypeptide(L)'
;MTDEFRTPYDSGYVAAIGRAVYIFAVYEWTVIHTVEKLRPGFLNKWRFAQNPMTARRVGRKFTNAVNESSDRARPSTLKLKDAAKTFMEFVDERNQLVHSHVYSEPDGRQQLIYQGKD
;
A
#
# COMPACT_ATOMS: atom_id res chain seq x y z
N MET A 1 20.24 25.82 20.25
CA MET A 1 19.32 25.90 19.10
C MET A 1 18.05 25.15 19.45
N THR A 2 16.99 25.83 19.36
CA THR A 2 15.70 25.17 19.54
C THR A 2 15.33 24.53 18.21
N ASP A 3 15.03 23.26 18.25
CA ASP A 3 14.62 22.53 17.07
C ASP A 3 13.09 22.55 16.97
N GLU A 4 12.52 23.76 16.90
CA GLU A 4 11.06 23.94 16.91
C GLU A 4 10.38 23.20 15.77
N PHE A 5 11.07 23.07 14.63
CA PHE A 5 10.53 22.41 13.46
C PHE A 5 11.02 20.98 13.29
N ARG A 6 11.88 20.53 14.19
CA ARG A 6 12.41 19.18 14.13
C ARG A 6 11.50 18.23 14.90
N THR A 7 11.00 17.22 14.23
CA THR A 7 10.28 16.15 14.88
C THR A 7 11.25 15.35 15.75
N PRO A 8 10.92 15.07 17.01
CA PRO A 8 11.77 14.23 17.84
C PRO A 8 12.04 12.89 17.18
N TYR A 9 13.29 12.47 17.19
CA TYR A 9 13.69 11.22 16.60
C TYR A 9 13.52 10.09 17.61
N ASP A 10 12.70 9.12 17.24
CA ASP A 10 12.50 7.89 17.99
C ASP A 10 12.87 6.73 17.06
N SER A 11 14.00 6.07 17.35
CA SER A 11 14.52 5.01 16.50
C SER A 11 13.57 3.82 16.40
N GLY A 12 12.89 3.48 17.49
CA GLY A 12 11.89 2.40 17.47
C GLY A 12 10.71 2.72 16.58
N TYR A 13 10.24 3.95 16.67
CA TYR A 13 9.12 4.43 15.85
C TYR A 13 9.50 4.46 14.36
N VAL A 14 10.66 5.04 14.05
CA VAL A 14 11.16 5.10 12.67
C VAL A 14 11.36 3.70 12.10
N ALA A 15 11.91 2.78 12.91
CA ALA A 15 12.09 1.40 12.48
C ALA A 15 10.74 0.71 12.20
N ALA A 16 9.71 0.99 13.01
CA ALA A 16 8.38 0.43 12.80
C ALA A 16 7.78 0.94 11.48
N ILE A 17 7.92 2.22 11.19
CA ILE A 17 7.47 2.80 9.91
C ILE A 17 8.21 2.15 8.76
N GLY A 18 9.53 2.00 8.87
CA GLY A 18 10.35 1.38 7.84
C GLY A 18 9.93 -0.06 7.56
N ARG A 19 9.65 -0.83 8.60
CA ARG A 19 9.16 -2.20 8.44
C ARG A 19 7.81 -2.24 7.76
N ALA A 20 6.89 -1.35 8.14
CA ALA A 20 5.56 -1.29 7.53
C ALA A 20 5.64 -0.98 6.04
N VAL A 21 6.47 -0.01 5.66
CA VAL A 21 6.66 0.36 4.25
C VAL A 21 7.30 -0.80 3.49
N TYR A 22 8.28 -1.46 4.07
CA TYR A 22 8.93 -2.60 3.43
C TYR A 22 7.96 -3.76 3.22
N ILE A 23 7.18 -4.11 4.23
CA ILE A 23 6.19 -5.19 4.14
C ILE A 23 5.16 -4.85 3.06
N PHE A 24 4.70 -3.60 3.00
CA PHE A 24 3.78 -3.20 1.94
C PHE A 24 4.41 -3.36 0.55
N ALA A 25 5.67 -2.97 0.39
CA ALA A 25 6.35 -3.09 -0.90
C ALA A 25 6.44 -4.55 -1.35
N VAL A 26 6.74 -5.47 -0.44
CA VAL A 26 6.77 -6.90 -0.74
C VAL A 26 5.38 -7.40 -1.13
N TYR A 27 4.36 -6.98 -0.41
CA TYR A 27 2.97 -7.36 -0.70
C TYR A 27 2.54 -6.85 -2.08
N GLU A 28 2.83 -5.59 -2.37
CA GLU A 28 2.51 -4.99 -3.68
C GLU A 28 3.20 -5.75 -4.81
N TRP A 29 4.47 -6.13 -4.62
CA TRP A 29 5.22 -6.90 -5.59
C TRP A 29 4.54 -8.24 -5.87
N THR A 30 4.07 -8.90 -4.82
CA THR A 30 3.32 -10.16 -4.94
C THR A 30 2.03 -9.96 -5.72
N VAL A 31 1.31 -8.87 -5.47
CA VAL A 31 0.09 -8.53 -6.21
C VAL A 31 0.39 -8.30 -7.69
N ILE A 32 1.45 -7.56 -8.00
CA ILE A 32 1.84 -7.30 -9.39
C ILE A 32 2.08 -8.62 -10.14
N HIS A 33 2.79 -9.56 -9.52
CA HIS A 33 3.03 -10.87 -10.12
C HIS A 33 1.75 -11.70 -10.25
N THR A 34 0.83 -11.56 -9.32
CA THR A 34 -0.46 -12.24 -9.40
C THR A 34 -1.28 -11.69 -10.58
N VAL A 35 -1.27 -10.36 -10.76
CA VAL A 35 -1.96 -9.75 -11.92
C VAL A 35 -1.32 -10.21 -13.21
N GLU A 36 -0.01 -10.36 -13.24
CA GLU A 36 0.69 -10.89 -14.44
C GLU A 36 0.19 -12.30 -14.81
N LYS A 37 -0.03 -13.15 -13.80
CA LYS A 37 -0.57 -14.50 -14.05
C LYS A 37 -1.99 -14.46 -14.58
N LEU A 38 -2.81 -13.53 -14.12
CA LEU A 38 -4.19 -13.37 -14.58
C LEU A 38 -4.26 -12.65 -15.92
N ARG A 39 -3.33 -11.75 -16.17
CA ARG A 39 -3.26 -10.95 -17.40
C ARG A 39 -1.82 -10.85 -17.88
N PRO A 40 -1.37 -11.80 -18.68
CA PRO A 40 -0.01 -11.76 -19.23
C PRO A 40 0.28 -10.43 -19.93
N GLY A 41 1.43 -9.86 -19.65
CA GLY A 41 1.84 -8.56 -20.18
C GLY A 41 1.71 -7.42 -19.18
N PHE A 42 1.02 -7.61 -18.06
CA PHE A 42 0.83 -6.55 -17.08
C PHE A 42 2.16 -6.11 -16.45
N LEU A 43 3.04 -7.06 -16.14
CA LEU A 43 4.33 -6.74 -15.51
C LEU A 43 5.15 -5.77 -16.36
N ASN A 44 5.18 -5.99 -17.68
CA ASN A 44 5.87 -5.11 -18.59
C ASN A 44 5.20 -3.73 -18.66
N LYS A 45 3.88 -3.67 -18.66
CA LYS A 45 3.18 -2.38 -18.61
C LYS A 45 3.52 -1.62 -17.34
N TRP A 46 3.54 -2.29 -16.22
CA TRP A 46 3.87 -1.68 -14.94
C TRP A 46 5.32 -1.20 -14.93
N ARG A 47 6.24 -2.07 -15.37
CA ARG A 47 7.69 -1.80 -15.32
C ARG A 47 8.09 -0.66 -16.25
N PHE A 48 7.51 -0.59 -17.45
CA PHE A 48 7.89 0.38 -18.47
C PHE A 48 6.86 1.50 -18.64
N ALA A 49 5.98 1.68 -17.66
CA ALA A 49 5.03 2.78 -17.68
C ALA A 49 5.77 4.12 -17.67
N GLN A 50 5.31 5.03 -18.52
CA GLN A 50 5.89 6.37 -18.61
C GLN A 50 5.78 7.10 -17.29
N ASN A 51 4.64 6.95 -16.61
CA ASN A 51 4.44 7.45 -15.26
C ASN A 51 4.28 6.26 -14.31
N PRO A 52 4.94 6.27 -13.14
CA PRO A 52 4.80 5.17 -12.19
C PRO A 52 3.34 4.93 -11.84
N MET A 53 2.95 3.67 -11.82
CA MET A 53 1.60 3.28 -11.46
C MET A 53 1.44 3.36 -9.94
N THR A 54 0.40 4.06 -9.47
CA THR A 54 0.15 4.14 -8.05
C THR A 54 -0.29 2.78 -7.49
N ALA A 55 -0.08 2.58 -6.19
CA ALA A 55 -0.53 1.35 -5.54
C ALA A 55 -2.04 1.15 -5.68
N ARG A 56 -2.81 2.23 -5.59
CA ARG A 56 -4.27 2.17 -5.79
C ARG A 56 -4.62 1.69 -7.19
N ARG A 57 -3.90 2.16 -8.19
CA ARG A 57 -4.13 1.73 -9.56
C ARG A 57 -3.76 0.26 -9.76
N VAL A 58 -2.68 -0.19 -9.14
CA VAL A 58 -2.32 -1.61 -9.14
C VAL A 58 -3.46 -2.43 -8.53
N GLY A 59 -4.00 -1.97 -7.40
CA GLY A 59 -5.13 -2.64 -6.74
C GLY A 59 -6.37 -2.71 -7.63
N ARG A 60 -6.67 -1.64 -8.37
CA ARG A 60 -7.80 -1.65 -9.33
C ARG A 60 -7.56 -2.65 -10.45
N LYS A 61 -6.35 -2.72 -10.97
CA LYS A 61 -6.00 -3.69 -12.00
C LYS A 61 -6.14 -5.12 -11.48
N PHE A 62 -5.75 -5.35 -10.24
CA PHE A 62 -5.93 -6.64 -9.60
C PHE A 62 -7.41 -6.99 -9.47
N THR A 63 -8.21 -6.08 -8.93
CA THR A 63 -9.64 -6.26 -8.77
C THR A 63 -10.30 -6.57 -10.13
N ASN A 64 -9.98 -5.80 -11.15
CA ASN A 64 -10.55 -6.00 -12.49
C ASN A 64 -10.13 -7.35 -13.09
N ALA A 65 -8.87 -7.72 -12.92
CA ALA A 65 -8.38 -9.00 -13.45
C ALA A 65 -9.08 -10.19 -12.80
N VAL A 66 -9.32 -10.11 -11.48
CA VAL A 66 -10.04 -11.16 -10.74
C VAL A 66 -11.50 -11.22 -11.19
N ASN A 67 -12.16 -10.07 -11.32
CA ASN A 67 -13.56 -9.99 -11.70
C ASN A 67 -13.80 -10.48 -13.13
N GLU A 68 -12.81 -10.36 -14.00
CA GLU A 68 -12.90 -10.80 -15.38
C GLU A 68 -12.44 -12.24 -15.59
N SER A 69 -12.01 -12.93 -14.51
CA SER A 69 -11.62 -14.33 -14.64
C SER A 69 -12.84 -15.19 -15.01
N SER A 70 -12.59 -16.23 -15.79
CA SER A 70 -13.64 -16.99 -16.46
C SER A 70 -14.52 -17.82 -15.52
N ASP A 71 -14.06 -18.14 -14.33
CA ASP A 71 -14.82 -18.93 -13.37
C ASP A 71 -14.94 -18.19 -12.04
N ARG A 72 -15.98 -17.36 -11.95
CA ARG A 72 -16.21 -16.48 -10.79
C ARG A 72 -16.64 -17.20 -9.53
N ALA A 73 -17.17 -18.41 -9.66
CA ALA A 73 -17.66 -19.16 -8.53
C ALA A 73 -16.62 -20.11 -7.94
N ARG A 74 -15.48 -20.27 -8.61
CA ARG A 74 -14.44 -21.17 -8.15
C ARG A 74 -13.87 -20.69 -6.81
N PRO A 75 -13.64 -21.60 -5.84
CA PRO A 75 -13.09 -21.18 -4.54
C PRO A 75 -11.79 -20.38 -4.63
N SER A 76 -10.90 -20.72 -5.56
CA SER A 76 -9.66 -19.96 -5.76
C SER A 76 -9.92 -18.52 -6.22
N THR A 77 -10.93 -18.32 -7.07
CA THR A 77 -11.32 -16.98 -7.52
C THR A 77 -11.91 -16.16 -6.37
N LEU A 78 -12.72 -16.80 -5.49
CA LEU A 78 -13.25 -16.12 -4.32
C LEU A 78 -12.13 -15.68 -3.37
N LYS A 79 -11.10 -16.51 -3.20
CA LYS A 79 -9.92 -16.13 -2.40
C LYS A 79 -9.18 -14.95 -3.02
N LEU A 80 -9.09 -14.89 -4.35
CA LEU A 80 -8.46 -13.77 -5.03
C LEU A 80 -9.28 -12.49 -4.87
N LYS A 81 -10.61 -12.58 -4.87
CA LYS A 81 -11.45 -11.40 -4.60
C LYS A 81 -11.22 -10.85 -3.20
N ASP A 82 -11.12 -11.73 -2.21
CA ASP A 82 -10.81 -11.32 -0.85
C ASP A 82 -9.42 -10.70 -0.76
N ALA A 83 -8.44 -11.28 -1.46
CA ALA A 83 -7.09 -10.75 -1.49
C ALA A 83 -7.05 -9.35 -2.14
N ALA A 84 -7.82 -9.14 -3.21
CA ALA A 84 -7.88 -7.84 -3.86
C ALA A 84 -8.48 -6.78 -2.94
N LYS A 85 -9.55 -7.12 -2.22
CA LYS A 85 -10.15 -6.23 -1.24
C LYS A 85 -9.17 -5.91 -0.11
N THR A 86 -8.49 -6.91 0.42
CA THR A 86 -7.50 -6.73 1.48
C THR A 86 -6.36 -5.85 1.01
N PHE A 87 -5.89 -6.03 -0.23
CA PHE A 87 -4.83 -5.18 -0.76
C PHE A 87 -5.26 -3.72 -0.83
N MET A 88 -6.50 -3.43 -1.24
CA MET A 88 -7.00 -2.05 -1.28
C MET A 88 -7.05 -1.43 0.11
N GLU A 89 -7.41 -2.21 1.13
CA GLU A 89 -7.38 -1.74 2.51
C GLU A 89 -5.95 -1.41 2.95
N PHE A 90 -4.98 -2.24 2.59
CA PHE A 90 -3.57 -1.97 2.85
C PHE A 90 -3.07 -0.72 2.13
N VAL A 91 -3.53 -0.49 0.90
CA VAL A 91 -3.19 0.73 0.16
C VAL A 91 -3.63 1.96 0.95
N ASP A 92 -4.86 1.94 1.47
CA ASP A 92 -5.38 3.06 2.24
C ASP A 92 -4.58 3.28 3.52
N GLU A 93 -4.25 2.20 4.23
CA GLU A 93 -3.43 2.28 5.45
C GLU A 93 -2.03 2.82 5.15
N ARG A 94 -1.40 2.33 4.10
CA ARG A 94 -0.07 2.79 3.68
C ARG A 94 -0.10 4.27 3.30
N ASN A 95 -1.14 4.71 2.60
CA ASN A 95 -1.28 6.11 2.21
C ASN A 95 -1.44 7.00 3.44
N GLN A 96 -2.21 6.57 4.43
CA GLN A 96 -2.32 7.29 5.69
C GLN A 96 -0.96 7.40 6.39
N LEU A 97 -0.20 6.32 6.43
CA LEU A 97 1.11 6.30 7.06
C LEU A 97 2.10 7.25 6.36
N VAL A 98 2.16 7.17 5.02
CA VAL A 98 3.12 7.96 4.22
C VAL A 98 2.77 9.44 4.22
N HIS A 99 1.48 9.77 4.22
CA HIS A 99 1.01 11.15 4.16
C HIS A 99 0.66 11.73 5.52
N SER A 100 1.01 11.04 6.60
CA SER A 100 0.79 11.52 7.94
C SER A 100 1.97 12.35 8.42
N HIS A 101 1.68 13.26 9.36
CA HIS A 101 2.71 14.05 10.00
C HIS A 101 2.93 13.53 11.40
N VAL A 102 4.19 13.41 11.81
CA VAL A 102 4.52 13.01 13.17
C VAL A 102 4.32 14.20 14.09
N TYR A 103 3.60 13.97 15.17
CA TYR A 103 3.33 14.98 16.19
C TYR A 103 3.73 14.43 17.55
N SER A 104 4.40 15.26 18.35
CA SER A 104 4.78 14.89 19.72
C SER A 104 3.81 15.48 20.71
N GLU A 105 3.18 14.62 21.50
CA GLU A 105 2.36 15.05 22.62
C GLU A 105 3.22 15.70 23.71
N PRO A 106 2.64 16.55 24.57
CA PRO A 106 3.40 17.15 25.67
C PRO A 106 4.06 16.13 26.60
N ASP A 107 3.53 14.91 26.66
CA ASP A 107 4.10 13.83 27.47
C ASP A 107 5.22 13.04 26.75
N GLY A 108 5.61 13.46 25.55
CA GLY A 108 6.66 12.82 24.79
C GLY A 108 6.20 11.73 23.83
N ARG A 109 4.93 11.34 23.86
CA ARG A 109 4.43 10.34 22.91
C ARG A 109 4.32 10.94 21.53
N GLN A 110 4.54 10.11 20.54
CA GLN A 110 4.40 10.50 19.13
C GLN A 110 3.09 10.01 18.57
N GLN A 111 2.44 10.85 17.77
CA GLN A 111 1.21 10.53 17.08
C GLN A 111 1.36 10.87 15.60
N LEU A 112 0.59 10.17 14.77
CA LEU A 112 0.46 10.50 13.37
C LEU A 112 -0.79 11.32 13.16
N ILE A 113 -0.62 12.46 12.48
CA ILE A 113 -1.74 13.29 12.06
C ILE A 113 -1.89 13.10 10.55
N TYR A 114 -2.98 12.48 10.16
CA TYR A 114 -3.27 12.24 8.75
C TYR A 114 -3.95 13.46 8.15
N GLN A 115 -3.35 13.96 7.08
CA GLN A 115 -3.92 15.05 6.30
C GLN A 115 -4.32 14.48 4.95
N GLY A 116 -5.57 14.13 4.82
CA GLY A 116 -6.08 13.53 3.61
C GLY A 116 -7.54 13.86 3.41
N LYS A 117 -8.07 13.40 2.31
CA LYS A 117 -9.51 13.52 2.03
C LYS A 117 -10.22 12.32 2.63
N ASP A 118 -11.28 12.59 3.31
CA ASP A 118 -12.17 11.55 3.79
C ASP A 118 -13.02 10.99 2.65
#